data_a95fb1a6176c0aebdf509f77d1232434
#
_entry.id   a95fb1a6176c0aebdf509f77d1232434
#
_cell.length_a   1.000
_cell.length_b   1.000
_cell.length_c   1.000
_cell.angle_alpha   90.00
_cell.angle_beta   90.00
_cell.angle_gamma   90.00
#
_symmetry.space_group_name_H-M   'P 1'
#
loop_
_entity.id
_entity.type
_entity.pdbx_description
1 polymer ?
#
loop_
_entity_poly.entity_id
_entity_poly.type
_entity_poly.pdbx_seq_one_letter_code
_entity_poly.pdbx_strand_id
1 'polypeptide(L)'
;EQSLRGVGLDFLVMDEFADIKSYAWQEVLRPTLSDTQGHALFCGSPKGYNWAYDLYVKGTQDKEWENFKFTTVDGGQVTKHEIEQAKNDLDERTFQQEYLASFVSYAGIIYYNFDRKKNIIDKFDKTSDTVHIGMDFNIDPMCAVIAHIQENKIFIIDEIQIWSSNTTEMVEEIKRRYQQKVIIYPDPSARQRKTSAAGFTDITILKNAGFEVCCRKSSPLVRDRINAVNTKLKNANGMSTLFVLNTCKKMIKCIERQVYKENTNVPDKESGYDHFNDAIGYLVEYLYPLKREFKPSKPKRWT
;
A
#
# COMPACT_ATOMS: atom_id res chain seq x y z
N GLU A 1 -6.39 -25.76 -7.13
CA GLU A 1 -5.28 -26.40 -6.37
C GLU A 1 -5.55 -27.88 -6.09
N GLN A 2 -6.76 -28.28 -5.70
CA GLN A 2 -7.08 -29.70 -5.44
C GLN A 2 -7.06 -30.61 -6.68
N SER A 3 -7.19 -30.02 -7.88
CA SER A 3 -7.15 -30.76 -9.14
C SER A 3 -5.78 -31.36 -9.50
N LEU A 4 -4.73 -30.96 -8.79
CA LEU A 4 -3.37 -31.48 -8.99
C LEU A 4 -3.02 -32.65 -8.07
N ARG A 5 -3.92 -33.10 -7.21
CA ARG A 5 -3.71 -34.28 -6.37
C ARG A 5 -3.73 -35.56 -7.22
N GLY A 6 -2.77 -36.44 -6.96
CA GLY A 6 -2.70 -37.76 -7.62
C GLY A 6 -1.94 -37.78 -8.98
N VAL A 7 -1.24 -36.69 -9.31
CA VAL A 7 -0.33 -36.63 -10.46
C VAL A 7 1.10 -36.83 -9.95
N GLY A 8 1.88 -37.71 -10.58
CA GLY A 8 3.32 -37.82 -10.33
C GLY A 8 4.08 -36.79 -11.18
N LEU A 9 4.99 -36.03 -10.58
CA LEU A 9 5.78 -35.00 -11.24
C LEU A 9 7.27 -35.25 -11.02
N ASP A 10 8.06 -35.16 -12.07
CA ASP A 10 9.54 -35.20 -11.99
C ASP A 10 10.15 -33.83 -11.64
N PHE A 11 9.46 -32.76 -12.04
CA PHE A 11 9.90 -31.40 -11.79
C PHE A 11 8.73 -30.44 -11.66
N LEU A 12 8.82 -29.53 -10.71
CA LEU A 12 7.81 -28.50 -10.44
C LEU A 12 8.46 -27.11 -10.36
N VAL A 13 7.86 -26.13 -11.03
CA VAL A 13 8.20 -24.71 -10.87
C VAL A 13 7.07 -24.00 -10.18
N MET A 14 7.36 -23.30 -9.08
CA MET A 14 6.44 -22.41 -8.39
C MET A 14 6.91 -20.97 -8.60
N ASP A 15 6.28 -20.28 -9.56
CA ASP A 15 6.55 -18.87 -9.84
C ASP A 15 5.73 -17.98 -8.89
N GLU A 16 6.33 -16.85 -8.45
CA GLU A 16 5.76 -15.94 -7.45
C GLU A 16 5.28 -16.68 -6.18
N PHE A 17 6.05 -17.69 -5.77
CA PHE A 17 5.63 -18.61 -4.69
C PHE A 17 5.37 -17.93 -3.36
N ALA A 18 5.98 -16.78 -3.10
CA ALA A 18 5.74 -16.00 -1.89
C ALA A 18 4.29 -15.49 -1.75
N ASP A 19 3.54 -15.39 -2.87
CA ASP A 19 2.11 -15.03 -2.90
C ASP A 19 1.19 -16.26 -2.77
N ILE A 20 1.72 -17.45 -2.97
CA ILE A 20 0.97 -18.70 -2.86
C ILE A 20 0.88 -19.09 -1.39
N LYS A 21 -0.27 -19.60 -0.96
CA LYS A 21 -0.42 -20.09 0.42
C LYS A 21 0.43 -21.33 0.66
N SER A 22 1.09 -21.41 1.81
CA SER A 22 2.03 -22.49 2.16
C SER A 22 1.42 -23.91 2.07
N TYR A 23 0.13 -24.06 2.38
CA TYR A 23 -0.55 -25.37 2.28
C TYR A 23 -0.56 -25.92 0.85
N ALA A 24 -0.57 -25.06 -0.17
CA ALA A 24 -0.53 -25.51 -1.57
C ALA A 24 0.76 -26.30 -1.85
N TRP A 25 1.88 -25.86 -1.29
CA TRP A 25 3.13 -26.62 -1.33
C TRP A 25 3.08 -27.85 -0.42
N GLN A 26 2.76 -27.65 0.85
CA GLN A 26 2.94 -28.69 1.88
C GLN A 26 1.99 -29.87 1.68
N GLU A 27 0.73 -29.60 1.32
CA GLU A 27 -0.32 -30.62 1.32
C GLU A 27 -0.70 -31.11 -0.09
N VAL A 28 -0.39 -30.32 -1.13
CA VAL A 28 -0.83 -30.64 -2.51
C VAL A 28 0.36 -30.95 -3.41
N LEU A 29 1.30 -30.02 -3.55
CA LEU A 29 2.34 -30.12 -4.58
C LEU A 29 3.53 -30.98 -4.16
N ARG A 30 4.00 -30.86 -2.93
CA ARG A 30 5.11 -31.69 -2.44
C ARG A 30 4.83 -33.19 -2.55
N PRO A 31 3.64 -33.71 -2.18
CA PRO A 31 3.33 -35.13 -2.37
C PRO A 31 3.42 -35.62 -3.83
N THR A 32 3.15 -34.76 -4.81
CA THR A 32 3.22 -35.12 -6.24
C THR A 32 4.64 -35.44 -6.74
N LEU A 33 5.66 -35.02 -6.00
CA LEU A 33 7.07 -35.27 -6.30
C LEU A 33 7.60 -36.53 -5.60
N SER A 34 6.82 -37.15 -4.70
CA SER A 34 7.34 -38.23 -3.82
C SER A 34 7.60 -39.53 -4.59
N ASP A 35 6.73 -39.89 -5.51
CA ASP A 35 6.84 -41.17 -6.25
C ASP A 35 8.00 -41.17 -7.23
N THR A 36 8.33 -40.02 -7.79
CA THR A 36 9.40 -39.87 -8.81
C THR A 36 10.70 -39.37 -8.19
N GLN A 37 10.74 -39.07 -6.90
CA GLN A 37 11.84 -38.32 -6.26
C GLN A 37 12.16 -37.01 -7.00
N GLY A 38 11.11 -36.36 -7.49
CA GLY A 38 11.18 -35.17 -8.32
C GLY A 38 11.72 -33.94 -7.58
N HIS A 39 12.05 -32.91 -8.35
CA HIS A 39 12.64 -31.66 -7.85
C HIS A 39 11.66 -30.51 -7.96
N ALA A 40 11.84 -29.47 -7.12
CA ALA A 40 11.08 -28.23 -7.19
C ALA A 40 11.97 -27.01 -7.30
N LEU A 41 11.59 -26.05 -8.13
CA LEU A 41 12.18 -24.73 -8.23
C LEU A 41 11.15 -23.70 -7.72
N PHE A 42 11.55 -22.88 -6.77
CA PHE A 42 10.79 -21.77 -6.25
C PHE A 42 11.41 -20.48 -6.75
N CYS A 43 10.64 -19.64 -7.44
CA CYS A 43 11.10 -18.33 -7.91
C CYS A 43 10.08 -17.24 -7.56
N GLY A 44 10.56 -16.02 -7.39
CA GLY A 44 9.76 -14.87 -7.03
C GLY A 44 10.51 -13.84 -6.20
N SER A 45 9.87 -12.70 -5.95
CA SER A 45 10.41 -11.66 -5.08
C SER A 45 10.13 -11.97 -3.61
N PRO A 46 11.03 -11.62 -2.67
CA PRO A 46 10.78 -11.71 -1.24
C PRO A 46 9.53 -10.91 -0.83
N LYS A 47 8.76 -11.40 0.16
CA LYS A 47 7.58 -10.70 0.68
C LYS A 47 7.50 -10.80 2.20
N GLY A 48 8.31 -10.02 2.90
CA GLY A 48 8.41 -10.08 4.34
C GLY A 48 8.96 -11.43 4.84
N TYR A 49 8.80 -11.70 6.14
CA TYR A 49 9.21 -12.96 6.77
C TYR A 49 8.04 -13.96 6.77
N ASN A 50 7.65 -14.40 5.58
CA ASN A 50 6.61 -15.41 5.37
C ASN A 50 7.23 -16.80 5.15
N TRP A 51 6.42 -17.80 4.76
CA TRP A 51 6.89 -19.16 4.50
C TRP A 51 7.96 -19.26 3.40
N ALA A 52 8.05 -18.29 2.48
CA ALA A 52 9.13 -18.22 1.51
C ALA A 52 10.47 -17.89 2.18
N TYR A 53 10.46 -17.04 3.21
CA TYR A 53 11.62 -16.81 4.05
C TYR A 53 12.05 -18.08 4.80
N ASP A 54 11.09 -18.84 5.33
CA ASP A 54 11.39 -20.11 6.01
C ASP A 54 12.07 -21.11 5.08
N LEU A 55 11.63 -21.20 3.81
CA LEU A 55 12.30 -22.02 2.80
C LEU A 55 13.68 -21.49 2.45
N TYR A 56 13.86 -20.18 2.35
CA TYR A 56 15.16 -19.57 2.13
C TYR A 56 16.14 -19.89 3.27
N VAL A 57 15.69 -19.77 4.52
CA VAL A 57 16.48 -20.16 5.70
C VAL A 57 16.80 -21.65 5.67
N LYS A 58 15.84 -22.51 5.33
CA LYS A 58 16.08 -23.94 5.16
C LYS A 58 17.19 -24.21 4.14
N GLY A 59 17.18 -23.55 3.00
CA GLY A 59 18.21 -23.68 1.97
C GLY A 59 19.61 -23.22 2.39
N THR A 60 19.75 -22.49 3.51
CA THR A 60 21.07 -22.20 4.09
C THR A 60 21.61 -23.30 5.00
N GLN A 61 20.76 -24.24 5.42
CA GLN A 61 21.06 -25.24 6.44
C GLN A 61 21.01 -26.68 5.92
N ASP A 62 20.21 -26.92 4.89
CA ASP A 62 19.90 -28.25 4.34
C ASP A 62 20.64 -28.43 3.00
N LYS A 63 21.50 -29.46 2.91
CA LYS A 63 22.31 -29.74 1.70
C LYS A 63 21.52 -30.20 0.48
N GLU A 64 20.25 -30.59 0.67
CA GLU A 64 19.36 -30.93 -0.43
C GLU A 64 18.69 -29.69 -1.05
N TRP A 65 18.96 -28.51 -0.50
CA TRP A 65 18.42 -27.25 -0.94
C TRP A 65 19.52 -26.30 -1.35
N GLU A 66 19.27 -25.51 -2.39
CA GLU A 66 20.17 -24.47 -2.85
C GLU A 66 19.43 -23.15 -3.02
N ASN A 67 20.04 -22.04 -2.60
CA ASN A 67 19.48 -20.71 -2.69
C ASN A 67 20.25 -19.88 -3.73
N PHE A 68 19.49 -19.25 -4.61
CA PHE A 68 20.01 -18.26 -5.56
C PHE A 68 19.38 -16.91 -5.25
N LYS A 69 20.20 -15.87 -5.21
CA LYS A 69 19.74 -14.50 -5.02
C LYS A 69 20.31 -13.62 -6.12
N PHE A 70 19.42 -12.96 -6.86
CA PHE A 70 19.78 -12.00 -7.89
C PHE A 70 19.08 -10.68 -7.61
N THR A 71 19.84 -9.59 -7.61
CA THR A 71 19.27 -8.25 -7.56
C THR A 71 18.93 -7.76 -8.98
N THR A 72 18.11 -6.72 -9.08
CA THR A 72 17.84 -6.08 -10.39
C THR A 72 19.13 -5.58 -11.06
N VAL A 73 20.14 -5.20 -10.26
CA VAL A 73 21.47 -4.79 -10.77
C VAL A 73 22.21 -5.97 -11.37
N ASP A 74 22.20 -7.14 -10.70
CA ASP A 74 22.87 -8.36 -11.17
C ASP A 74 22.27 -8.85 -12.49
N GLY A 75 20.96 -8.64 -12.69
CA GLY A 75 20.26 -9.00 -13.93
C GLY A 75 20.72 -8.21 -15.16
N GLY A 76 21.35 -7.06 -14.98
CA GLY A 76 22.00 -6.26 -16.03
C GLY A 76 21.06 -5.69 -17.12
N GLN A 77 19.74 -5.93 -17.01
CA GLN A 77 18.74 -5.48 -18.00
C GLN A 77 18.18 -4.09 -17.71
N VAL A 78 18.32 -3.62 -16.46
CA VAL A 78 17.80 -2.32 -16.00
C VAL A 78 18.94 -1.31 -15.93
N THR A 79 18.69 -0.13 -16.50
CA THR A 79 19.71 0.94 -16.52
C THR A 79 19.91 1.54 -15.12
N LYS A 80 21.10 2.08 -14.87
CA LYS A 80 21.38 2.82 -13.62
C LYS A 80 20.40 3.99 -13.41
N HIS A 81 20.02 4.64 -14.48
CA HIS A 81 19.04 5.74 -14.44
C HIS A 81 17.68 5.26 -13.92
N GLU A 82 17.19 4.13 -14.42
CA GLU A 82 15.93 3.53 -13.97
C GLU A 82 15.98 3.12 -12.48
N ILE A 83 17.12 2.58 -12.03
CA ILE A 83 17.32 2.24 -10.62
C ILE A 83 17.26 3.49 -9.72
N GLU A 84 17.88 4.61 -10.16
CA GLU A 84 17.81 5.86 -9.42
C GLU A 84 16.38 6.47 -9.43
N GLN A 85 15.64 6.34 -10.54
CA GLN A 85 14.23 6.71 -10.58
C GLN A 85 13.40 5.87 -9.61
N ALA A 86 13.61 4.54 -9.58
CA ALA A 86 12.92 3.66 -8.65
C ALA A 86 13.19 4.03 -7.18
N LYS A 87 14.40 4.44 -6.83
CA LYS A 87 14.70 4.95 -5.48
C LYS A 87 13.94 6.24 -5.13
N ASN A 88 13.66 7.08 -6.13
CA ASN A 88 12.84 8.28 -5.92
C ASN A 88 11.36 7.95 -5.75
N ASP A 89 10.88 6.92 -6.45
CA ASP A 89 9.47 6.57 -6.55
C ASP A 89 9.02 5.58 -5.46
N LEU A 90 9.95 4.93 -4.75
CA LEU A 90 9.68 3.90 -3.75
C LEU A 90 10.20 4.31 -2.37
N ASP A 91 9.56 3.77 -1.32
CA ASP A 91 10.14 3.77 0.01
C ASP A 91 11.28 2.75 0.12
N GLU A 92 12.14 2.90 1.13
CA GLU A 92 13.34 2.09 1.27
C GLU A 92 13.06 0.58 1.40
N ARG A 93 12.03 0.17 2.16
CA ARG A 93 11.69 -1.25 2.33
C ARG A 93 11.20 -1.86 1.03
N THR A 94 10.32 -1.17 0.31
CA THR A 94 9.87 -1.61 -1.01
C THR A 94 11.03 -1.69 -1.99
N PHE A 95 11.92 -0.71 -2.00
CA PHE A 95 13.10 -0.75 -2.86
C PHE A 95 14.03 -1.93 -2.52
N GLN A 96 14.31 -2.17 -1.24
CA GLN A 96 15.12 -3.31 -0.80
C GLN A 96 14.49 -4.65 -1.20
N GLN A 97 13.18 -4.78 -1.06
CA GLN A 97 12.46 -5.99 -1.41
C GLN A 97 12.46 -6.24 -2.93
N GLU A 98 12.00 -5.26 -3.71
CA GLU A 98 11.73 -5.44 -5.14
C GLU A 98 12.98 -5.34 -6.03
N TYR A 99 13.98 -4.52 -5.64
CA TYR A 99 15.19 -4.27 -6.42
C TYR A 99 16.42 -4.97 -5.88
N LEU A 100 16.51 -5.19 -4.58
CA LEU A 100 17.67 -5.82 -3.94
C LEU A 100 17.38 -7.25 -3.46
N ALA A 101 16.22 -7.82 -3.80
CA ALA A 101 15.79 -9.16 -3.42
C ALA A 101 16.04 -9.46 -1.92
N SER A 102 15.70 -8.50 -1.05
CA SER A 102 15.94 -8.60 0.39
C SER A 102 14.65 -8.91 1.13
N PHE A 103 14.71 -9.85 2.07
CA PHE A 103 13.63 -10.05 3.03
C PHE A 103 13.64 -8.90 4.02
N VAL A 104 12.54 -8.15 4.12
CA VAL A 104 12.39 -7.01 5.03
C VAL A 104 11.25 -7.27 6.01
N SER A 105 11.42 -6.84 7.26
CA SER A 105 10.38 -6.98 8.28
C SER A 105 9.32 -5.88 8.11
N TYR A 106 8.05 -6.28 8.14
CA TYR A 106 6.90 -5.38 8.29
C TYR A 106 6.36 -5.37 9.72
N ALA A 107 7.06 -5.97 10.69
CA ALA A 107 6.66 -5.90 12.09
C ALA A 107 6.77 -4.48 12.65
N GLY A 108 5.86 -4.12 13.55
CA GLY A 108 5.86 -2.84 14.24
C GLY A 108 5.06 -1.75 13.52
N ILE A 109 5.54 -0.51 13.58
CA ILE A 109 4.84 0.69 13.07
C ILE A 109 4.71 0.63 11.55
N ILE A 110 3.49 0.87 11.05
CA ILE A 110 3.16 0.82 9.62
C ILE A 110 3.84 1.96 8.86
N TYR A 111 3.76 3.18 9.39
CA TYR A 111 4.36 4.38 8.77
C TYR A 111 5.73 4.69 9.34
N TYR A 112 6.62 3.72 9.23
CA TYR A 112 7.97 3.72 9.80
C TYR A 112 8.90 4.82 9.26
N ASN A 113 8.54 5.42 8.12
CA ASN A 113 9.28 6.53 7.52
C ASN A 113 8.90 7.91 8.08
N PHE A 114 7.90 7.96 8.97
CA PHE A 114 7.52 9.21 9.60
C PHE A 114 8.58 9.67 10.62
N ASP A 115 9.04 10.90 10.45
CA ASP A 115 9.98 11.56 11.35
C ASP A 115 9.43 12.93 11.73
N ARG A 116 9.17 13.15 13.03
CA ARG A 116 8.62 14.43 13.53
C ARG A 116 9.43 15.63 13.10
N LYS A 117 10.77 15.52 13.08
CA LYS A 117 11.66 16.63 12.72
C LYS A 117 11.60 16.98 11.24
N LYS A 118 11.23 16.04 10.39
CA LYS A 118 11.22 16.20 8.92
C LYS A 118 9.82 16.40 8.35
N ASN A 119 8.83 15.68 8.91
CA ASN A 119 7.49 15.66 8.36
C ASN A 119 6.49 16.57 9.07
N ILE A 120 6.80 17.12 10.26
CA ILE A 120 5.93 18.10 10.93
C ILE A 120 6.42 19.50 10.61
N ILE A 121 5.47 20.37 10.25
CA ILE A 121 5.70 21.79 10.00
C ILE A 121 4.83 22.64 10.91
N ASP A 122 5.32 23.82 11.30
CA ASP A 122 4.61 24.74 12.19
C ASP A 122 3.73 25.73 11.41
N LYS A 123 4.08 26.01 10.15
CA LYS A 123 3.37 26.95 9.29
C LYS A 123 3.28 26.43 7.88
N PHE A 124 2.22 26.82 7.20
CA PHE A 124 1.99 26.52 5.80
C PHE A 124 1.51 27.79 5.09
N ASP A 125 2.26 28.19 4.05
CA ASP A 125 1.91 29.34 3.20
C ASP A 125 1.16 28.80 1.96
N LYS A 126 -0.13 29.12 1.90
CA LYS A 126 -1.02 28.67 0.84
C LYS A 126 -0.69 29.38 -0.48
N THR A 127 -0.43 28.61 -1.54
CA THR A 127 -0.21 29.12 -2.91
C THR A 127 -1.31 28.70 -3.90
N SER A 128 -2.18 27.77 -3.53
CA SER A 128 -3.27 27.25 -4.38
C SER A 128 -4.63 27.39 -3.69
N ASP A 129 -5.66 27.74 -4.45
CA ASP A 129 -7.03 27.79 -3.96
C ASP A 129 -7.75 26.44 -3.99
N THR A 130 -7.09 25.39 -4.48
CA THR A 130 -7.67 24.04 -4.48
C THR A 130 -7.30 23.28 -3.21
N VAL A 131 -8.33 22.71 -2.57
CA VAL A 131 -8.19 21.82 -1.42
C VAL A 131 -8.40 20.37 -1.87
N HIS A 132 -7.52 19.49 -1.44
CA HIS A 132 -7.58 18.06 -1.69
C HIS A 132 -7.96 17.34 -0.40
N ILE A 133 -8.99 16.49 -0.43
CA ILE A 133 -9.51 15.81 0.76
C ILE A 133 -9.48 14.31 0.55
N GLY A 134 -8.67 13.59 1.34
CA GLY A 134 -8.77 12.15 1.49
C GLY A 134 -9.88 11.82 2.48
N MET A 135 -10.72 10.82 2.19
CA MET A 135 -11.90 10.53 3.00
C MET A 135 -12.12 9.05 3.24
N ASP A 136 -12.28 8.67 4.50
CA ASP A 136 -12.67 7.33 4.95
C ASP A 136 -14.12 7.35 5.46
N PHE A 137 -14.98 6.47 4.87
CA PHE A 137 -16.42 6.42 5.15
C PHE A 137 -16.80 5.48 6.29
N ASN A 138 -16.03 5.46 7.34
CA ASN A 138 -16.48 4.76 8.52
C ASN A 138 -17.52 5.58 9.28
N ILE A 139 -18.47 4.93 9.94
CA ILE A 139 -19.52 5.62 10.70
C ILE A 139 -18.97 6.12 12.04
N ASP A 140 -18.09 5.33 12.66
CA ASP A 140 -17.55 5.62 13.99
C ASP A 140 -16.03 5.41 14.07
N PRO A 141 -15.28 6.46 13.81
CA PRO A 141 -15.61 7.78 13.28
C PRO A 141 -15.48 7.88 11.75
N MET A 142 -16.21 8.82 11.12
CA MET A 142 -15.92 9.26 9.76
C MET A 142 -14.77 10.26 9.79
N CYS A 143 -13.75 10.03 8.96
CA CYS A 143 -12.53 10.84 8.95
C CYS A 143 -12.23 11.44 7.57
N ALA A 144 -11.77 12.69 7.58
CA ALA A 144 -11.25 13.37 6.40
C ALA A 144 -9.93 14.06 6.72
N VAL A 145 -8.98 13.97 5.80
CA VAL A 145 -7.67 14.64 5.84
C VAL A 145 -7.62 15.69 4.77
N ILE A 146 -7.35 16.91 5.15
CA ILE A 146 -7.35 18.07 4.27
C ILE A 146 -5.92 18.43 3.90
N ALA A 147 -5.64 18.51 2.61
CA ALA A 147 -4.31 18.77 2.09
C ALA A 147 -4.30 19.84 0.98
N HIS A 148 -3.17 20.53 0.89
CA HIS A 148 -2.76 21.27 -0.30
C HIS A 148 -1.63 20.54 -1.01
N ILE A 149 -1.58 20.66 -2.34
CA ILE A 149 -0.52 20.08 -3.16
C ILE A 149 0.19 21.22 -3.86
N GLN A 150 1.50 21.33 -3.62
CA GLN A 150 2.38 22.36 -4.19
C GLN A 150 3.69 21.71 -4.61
N GLU A 151 4.13 21.91 -5.86
CA GLU A 151 5.41 21.38 -6.36
C GLU A 151 5.62 19.88 -6.08
N ASN A 152 4.58 19.05 -6.28
CA ASN A 152 4.57 17.62 -5.96
C ASN A 152 4.76 17.25 -4.47
N LYS A 153 4.68 18.25 -3.58
CA LYS A 153 4.65 18.04 -2.12
C LYS A 153 3.22 18.10 -1.61
N ILE A 154 2.94 17.30 -0.63
CA ILE A 154 1.63 17.18 0.03
C ILE A 154 1.75 17.83 1.41
N PHE A 155 0.90 18.80 1.68
CA PHE A 155 0.82 19.49 2.97
C PHE A 155 -0.53 19.21 3.61
N ILE A 156 -0.57 18.35 4.62
CA ILE A 156 -1.77 18.11 5.43
C ILE A 156 -1.93 19.30 6.38
N ILE A 157 -3.01 20.05 6.21
CA ILE A 157 -3.23 21.32 6.89
C ILE A 157 -4.36 21.29 7.92
N ASP A 158 -5.27 20.32 7.81
CA ASP A 158 -6.40 20.17 8.72
C ASP A 158 -6.88 18.71 8.75
N GLU A 159 -7.67 18.38 9.76
CA GLU A 159 -8.27 17.07 9.98
C GLU A 159 -9.72 17.23 10.46
N ILE A 160 -10.62 16.41 9.92
CA ILE A 160 -12.02 16.36 10.36
C ILE A 160 -12.32 14.95 10.86
N GLN A 161 -12.91 14.84 12.02
CA GLN A 161 -13.40 13.58 12.59
C GLN A 161 -14.78 13.81 13.21
N ILE A 162 -15.76 13.04 12.73
CA ILE A 162 -17.15 13.13 13.22
C ILE A 162 -17.58 11.72 13.64
N TRP A 163 -18.09 11.61 14.85
CA TRP A 163 -18.60 10.37 15.43
C TRP A 163 -20.09 10.22 15.12
N SER A 164 -20.54 8.97 14.95
CA SER A 164 -21.93 8.61 14.66
C SER A 164 -22.52 9.44 13.51
N SER A 165 -21.71 9.63 12.46
CA SER A 165 -21.95 10.58 11.40
C SER A 165 -22.37 9.90 10.09
N ASN A 166 -22.86 10.72 9.18
CA ASN A 166 -23.19 10.36 7.81
C ASN A 166 -22.51 11.30 6.81
N THR A 167 -22.54 10.94 5.54
CA THR A 167 -21.88 11.71 4.48
C THR A 167 -22.40 13.13 4.34
N THR A 168 -23.68 13.38 4.65
CA THR A 168 -24.27 14.73 4.56
C THR A 168 -23.67 15.65 5.62
N GLU A 169 -23.55 15.20 6.85
CA GLU A 169 -22.93 15.99 7.94
C GLU A 169 -21.45 16.31 7.64
N MET A 170 -20.72 15.35 7.09
CA MET A 170 -19.33 15.60 6.64
C MET A 170 -19.29 16.65 5.52
N VAL A 171 -20.23 16.60 4.57
CA VAL A 171 -20.37 17.61 3.49
C VAL A 171 -20.63 19.00 4.08
N GLU A 172 -21.52 19.11 5.06
CA GLU A 172 -21.82 20.38 5.72
C GLU A 172 -20.59 20.95 6.44
N GLU A 173 -19.86 20.11 7.16
CA GLU A 173 -18.65 20.51 7.86
C GLU A 173 -17.54 20.95 6.89
N ILE A 174 -17.36 20.24 5.77
CA ILE A 174 -16.40 20.62 4.73
C ILE A 174 -16.80 21.98 4.13
N LYS A 175 -18.07 22.19 3.78
CA LYS A 175 -18.55 23.46 3.22
C LYS A 175 -18.44 24.62 4.21
N ARG A 176 -18.64 24.36 5.49
CA ARG A 176 -18.48 25.35 6.56
C ARG A 176 -17.03 25.85 6.66
N ARG A 177 -16.03 24.95 6.49
CA ARG A 177 -14.59 25.30 6.61
C ARG A 177 -14.00 25.81 5.30
N TYR A 178 -14.44 25.28 4.15
CA TYR A 178 -13.78 25.47 2.86
C TYR A 178 -14.77 25.98 1.81
N GLN A 179 -14.58 27.23 1.36
CA GLN A 179 -15.39 27.88 0.32
C GLN A 179 -14.77 27.80 -1.08
N GLN A 180 -13.52 27.35 -1.17
CA GLN A 180 -12.75 27.22 -2.40
C GLN A 180 -13.07 25.90 -3.13
N LYS A 181 -12.42 25.68 -4.28
CA LYS A 181 -12.51 24.42 -5.01
C LYS A 181 -12.04 23.23 -4.12
N VAL A 182 -12.90 22.22 -3.99
CA VAL A 182 -12.63 21.00 -3.23
C VAL A 182 -12.64 19.80 -4.15
N ILE A 183 -11.58 18.98 -4.07
CA ILE A 183 -11.46 17.69 -4.75
C ILE A 183 -11.38 16.60 -3.68
N ILE A 184 -12.27 15.61 -3.75
CA ILE A 184 -12.36 14.54 -2.75
C ILE A 184 -11.85 13.22 -3.34
N TYR A 185 -11.02 12.52 -2.57
CA TYR A 185 -10.45 11.21 -2.86
C TYR A 185 -10.99 10.20 -1.83
N PRO A 186 -12.16 9.62 -2.11
CA PRO A 186 -12.82 8.76 -1.14
C PRO A 186 -12.36 7.31 -1.23
N ASP A 187 -12.65 6.53 -0.18
CA ASP A 187 -12.67 5.07 -0.26
C ASP A 187 -13.60 4.62 -1.41
N PRO A 188 -13.15 3.73 -2.30
CA PRO A 188 -13.99 3.16 -3.36
C PRO A 188 -15.26 2.44 -2.87
N SER A 189 -15.32 1.98 -1.61
CA SER A 189 -16.54 1.43 -1.00
C SER A 189 -17.71 2.42 -1.01
N ALA A 190 -17.44 3.73 -1.10
CA ALA A 190 -18.42 4.81 -1.29
C ALA A 190 -19.31 4.66 -2.54
N ARG A 191 -18.97 3.75 -3.46
CA ARG A 191 -19.80 3.40 -4.63
C ARG A 191 -20.96 2.48 -4.27
N GLN A 192 -20.94 1.86 -3.08
CA GLN A 192 -22.00 0.96 -2.66
C GLN A 192 -23.28 1.74 -2.35
N ARG A 193 -24.41 1.22 -2.81
CA ARG A 193 -25.72 1.78 -2.49
C ARG A 193 -26.07 1.47 -1.04
N LYS A 194 -26.48 2.49 -0.31
CA LYS A 194 -26.95 2.33 1.07
C LYS A 194 -28.47 2.51 1.11
N THR A 195 -29.20 1.54 1.68
CA THR A 195 -30.66 1.60 1.84
C THR A 195 -31.08 2.76 2.73
N SER A 196 -30.27 3.11 3.72
CA SER A 196 -30.47 4.26 4.63
C SER A 196 -30.37 5.64 3.95
N ALA A 197 -29.78 5.72 2.74
CA ALA A 197 -29.59 6.94 1.98
C ALA A 197 -30.54 7.03 0.76
N ALA A 198 -31.75 6.48 0.84
CA ALA A 198 -32.73 6.43 -0.26
C ALA A 198 -32.15 5.89 -1.59
N GLY A 199 -31.18 4.98 -1.50
CA GLY A 199 -30.51 4.37 -2.66
C GLY A 199 -29.39 5.22 -3.27
N PHE A 200 -29.06 6.38 -2.73
CA PHE A 200 -27.88 7.15 -3.14
C PHE A 200 -26.59 6.52 -2.61
N THR A 201 -25.52 6.69 -3.40
CA THR A 201 -24.16 6.35 -2.96
C THR A 201 -23.51 7.56 -2.29
N ASP A 202 -22.52 7.34 -1.43
CA ASP A 202 -21.77 8.43 -0.82
C ASP A 202 -21.14 9.33 -1.91
N ILE A 203 -20.67 8.74 -3.01
CA ILE A 203 -20.17 9.49 -4.18
C ILE A 203 -21.25 10.39 -4.77
N THR A 204 -22.48 9.93 -4.87
CA THR A 204 -23.59 10.75 -5.40
C THR A 204 -23.87 11.94 -4.49
N ILE A 205 -23.86 11.74 -3.17
CA ILE A 205 -24.05 12.80 -2.18
C ILE A 205 -22.94 13.86 -2.32
N LEU A 206 -21.67 13.44 -2.40
CA LEU A 206 -20.55 14.35 -2.57
C LEU A 206 -20.64 15.17 -3.88
N LYS A 207 -20.99 14.52 -5.01
CA LYS A 207 -21.16 15.20 -6.29
C LYS A 207 -22.32 16.19 -6.30
N ASN A 208 -23.46 15.80 -5.72
CA ASN A 208 -24.63 16.68 -5.59
C ASN A 208 -24.32 17.89 -4.69
N ALA A 209 -23.41 17.75 -3.76
CA ALA A 209 -22.90 18.85 -2.95
C ALA A 209 -22.01 19.83 -3.71
N GLY A 210 -21.62 19.53 -4.96
CA GLY A 210 -20.78 20.36 -5.83
C GLY A 210 -19.29 20.05 -5.76
N PHE A 211 -18.87 18.96 -5.07
CA PHE A 211 -17.47 18.58 -5.00
C PHE A 211 -17.04 17.81 -6.26
N GLU A 212 -15.79 18.03 -6.68
CA GLU A 212 -15.13 17.14 -7.63
C GLU A 212 -14.71 15.84 -6.91
N VAL A 213 -15.08 14.67 -7.45
CA VAL A 213 -14.83 13.39 -6.79
C VAL A 213 -13.95 12.50 -7.67
N CYS A 214 -12.75 12.25 -7.21
CA CYS A 214 -11.73 11.41 -7.82
C CYS A 214 -11.68 10.07 -7.10
N CYS A 215 -12.36 9.05 -7.63
CA CYS A 215 -12.49 7.74 -6.99
C CYS A 215 -12.11 6.61 -7.94
N ARG A 216 -11.26 5.69 -7.48
CA ARG A 216 -10.91 4.47 -8.20
C ARG A 216 -12.12 3.59 -8.45
N LYS A 217 -12.08 2.76 -9.50
CA LYS A 217 -13.15 1.77 -9.78
C LYS A 217 -13.21 0.66 -8.74
N SER A 218 -12.05 0.26 -8.21
CA SER A 218 -11.90 -0.75 -7.15
C SER A 218 -10.94 -0.25 -6.10
N SER A 219 -11.04 -0.78 -4.88
CA SER A 219 -10.13 -0.45 -3.79
C SER A 219 -8.71 -0.92 -4.14
N PRO A 220 -7.70 -0.04 -4.04
CA PRO A 220 -6.31 -0.44 -4.17
C PRO A 220 -5.93 -1.39 -3.02
N LEU A 221 -4.89 -2.19 -3.24
CA LEU A 221 -4.38 -3.04 -2.17
C LEU A 221 -3.94 -2.17 -0.98
N VAL A 222 -4.25 -2.61 0.23
CA VAL A 222 -3.88 -1.92 1.47
C VAL A 222 -2.37 -1.65 1.51
N ARG A 223 -1.57 -2.65 1.12
CA ARG A 223 -0.11 -2.52 1.02
C ARG A 223 0.32 -1.39 0.09
N ASP A 224 -0.32 -1.25 -1.07
CA ASP A 224 0.05 -0.23 -2.05
C ASP A 224 -0.26 1.19 -1.54
N ARG A 225 -1.39 1.36 -0.82
CA ARG A 225 -1.73 2.62 -0.13
C ARG A 225 -0.69 2.98 0.94
N ILE A 226 -0.33 2.02 1.78
CA ILE A 226 0.66 2.19 2.85
C ILE A 226 2.03 2.56 2.25
N ASN A 227 2.48 1.84 1.24
CA ASN A 227 3.77 2.08 0.60
C ASN A 227 3.82 3.44 -0.12
N ALA A 228 2.72 3.85 -0.76
CA ALA A 228 2.62 5.18 -1.37
C ALA A 228 2.80 6.30 -0.32
N VAL A 229 2.16 6.17 0.85
CA VAL A 229 2.33 7.14 1.95
C VAL A 229 3.76 7.10 2.49
N ASN A 230 4.32 5.91 2.76
CA ASN A 230 5.70 5.78 3.24
C ASN A 230 6.72 6.37 2.26
N THR A 231 6.50 6.21 0.95
CA THR A 231 7.34 6.84 -0.09
C THR A 231 7.32 8.36 0.00
N LYS A 232 6.14 8.96 0.26
CA LYS A 232 5.99 10.41 0.41
C LYS A 232 6.53 10.92 1.75
N LEU A 233 6.45 10.12 2.80
CA LEU A 233 7.07 10.43 4.09
C LEU A 233 8.61 10.46 3.98
N LYS A 234 9.19 9.45 3.32
CA LYS A 234 10.62 9.38 3.01
C LYS A 234 10.84 8.33 1.92
N ASN A 235 11.32 8.74 0.74
CA ASN A 235 11.70 7.78 -0.31
C ASN A 235 13.06 7.13 -0.04
N ALA A 236 13.49 6.17 -0.89
CA ALA A 236 14.75 5.46 -0.74
C ALA A 236 15.98 6.38 -0.86
N ASN A 237 15.85 7.54 -1.49
CA ASN A 237 16.87 8.59 -1.55
C ASN A 237 16.86 9.52 -0.33
N GLY A 238 16.01 9.27 0.66
CA GLY A 238 15.91 10.05 1.89
C GLY A 238 15.12 11.35 1.78
N MET A 239 14.45 11.62 0.64
CA MET A 239 13.65 12.82 0.43
C MET A 239 12.25 12.64 1.00
N SER A 240 11.72 13.69 1.63
CA SER A 240 10.37 13.80 2.16
C SER A 240 9.55 14.78 1.33
N THR A 241 8.35 14.36 0.93
CA THR A 241 7.40 15.15 0.13
C THR A 241 6.00 15.17 0.73
N LEU A 242 5.80 14.58 1.93
CA LEU A 242 4.58 14.67 2.70
C LEU A 242 4.87 15.31 4.05
N PHE A 243 4.13 16.38 4.35
CA PHE A 243 4.26 17.19 5.55
C PHE A 243 2.91 17.32 6.25
N VAL A 244 2.93 17.41 7.57
CA VAL A 244 1.73 17.51 8.41
C VAL A 244 1.87 18.75 9.29
N LEU A 245 0.86 19.62 9.26
CA LEU A 245 0.83 20.79 10.13
C LEU A 245 0.73 20.32 11.59
N ASN A 246 1.47 20.97 12.48
CA ASN A 246 1.56 20.59 13.89
C ASN A 246 0.19 20.64 14.63
N THR A 247 -0.81 21.31 14.06
CA THR A 247 -2.19 21.36 14.56
C THR A 247 -2.97 20.06 14.31
N CYS A 248 -2.58 19.23 13.33
CA CYS A 248 -3.22 17.96 12.98
C CYS A 248 -2.80 16.86 13.98
N LYS A 249 -3.18 17.00 15.24
CA LYS A 249 -2.72 16.14 16.34
C LYS A 249 -3.20 14.69 16.20
N LYS A 250 -4.44 14.48 15.73
CA LYS A 250 -5.02 13.14 15.57
C LYS A 250 -4.34 12.40 14.43
N MET A 251 -4.15 13.06 13.29
CA MET A 251 -3.42 12.50 12.15
C MET A 251 -1.99 12.10 12.52
N ILE A 252 -1.25 13.00 13.22
CA ILE A 252 0.10 12.71 13.71
C ILE A 252 0.09 11.48 14.61
N LYS A 253 -0.85 11.42 15.57
CA LYS A 253 -0.99 10.28 16.47
C LYS A 253 -1.29 8.98 15.71
N CYS A 254 -2.14 9.01 14.70
CA CYS A 254 -2.47 7.84 13.88
C CYS A 254 -1.25 7.33 13.09
N ILE A 255 -0.51 8.22 12.44
CA ILE A 255 0.72 7.85 11.72
C ILE A 255 1.75 7.19 12.65
N GLU A 256 1.92 7.72 13.86
CA GLU A 256 2.92 7.22 14.81
C GLU A 256 2.56 5.90 15.47
N ARG A 257 1.27 5.58 15.56
CA ARG A 257 0.81 4.49 16.44
C ARG A 257 0.18 3.33 15.72
N GLN A 258 -0.17 3.46 14.45
CA GLN A 258 -0.73 2.33 13.72
C GLN A 258 0.35 1.26 13.50
N VAL A 259 0.01 0.03 13.90
CA VAL A 259 0.88 -1.14 13.83
C VAL A 259 0.22 -2.24 12.98
N TYR A 260 1.02 -3.22 12.58
CA TYR A 260 0.48 -4.47 12.05
C TYR A 260 -0.01 -5.37 13.19
N LYS A 261 -1.03 -6.19 12.93
CA LYS A 261 -1.41 -7.28 13.82
C LYS A 261 -0.21 -8.21 14.01
N GLU A 262 -0.06 -8.71 15.22
CA GLU A 262 1.08 -9.56 15.60
C GLU A 262 1.28 -10.72 14.61
N ASN A 263 2.52 -10.90 14.15
CA ASN A 263 2.93 -11.92 13.19
C ASN A 263 2.18 -11.89 11.84
N THR A 264 1.66 -10.74 11.43
CA THR A 264 0.97 -10.55 10.16
C THR A 264 1.42 -9.30 9.43
N ASN A 265 1.05 -9.16 8.14
CA ASN A 265 1.17 -7.93 7.35
C ASN A 265 -0.18 -7.21 7.23
N VAL A 266 -1.12 -7.52 8.11
CA VAL A 266 -2.45 -6.91 8.15
C VAL A 266 -2.44 -5.77 9.16
N PRO A 267 -2.83 -4.53 8.80
CA PRO A 267 -2.94 -3.43 9.74
C PRO A 267 -3.89 -3.76 10.89
N ASP A 268 -3.48 -3.40 12.11
CA ASP A 268 -4.39 -3.44 13.25
C ASP A 268 -5.42 -2.31 13.12
N LYS A 269 -6.70 -2.69 13.14
CA LYS A 269 -7.84 -1.77 13.09
C LYS A 269 -8.57 -1.64 14.42
N GLU A 270 -8.26 -2.48 15.39
CA GLU A 270 -8.90 -2.49 16.71
C GLU A 270 -8.43 -1.32 17.57
N SER A 271 -7.22 -0.82 17.30
CA SER A 271 -6.64 0.34 17.97
C SER A 271 -7.27 1.69 17.55
N GLY A 272 -8.04 1.74 16.44
CA GLY A 272 -8.68 2.96 15.92
C GLY A 272 -7.72 4.00 15.34
N TYR A 273 -6.48 3.61 15.01
CA TYR A 273 -5.51 4.49 14.36
C TYR A 273 -5.53 4.40 12.83
N ASP A 274 -6.42 3.61 12.25
CA ASP A 274 -6.49 3.36 10.81
C ASP A 274 -7.24 4.45 10.03
N HIS A 275 -8.29 5.06 10.57
CA HIS A 275 -9.21 5.92 9.83
C HIS A 275 -8.56 7.12 9.14
N PHE A 276 -7.75 7.91 9.83
CA PHE A 276 -7.01 9.02 9.21
C PHE A 276 -5.94 8.52 8.24
N ASN A 277 -5.31 7.40 8.57
CA ASN A 277 -4.30 6.77 7.73
C ASN A 277 -4.90 6.15 6.46
N ASP A 278 -6.10 5.58 6.53
CA ASP A 278 -6.84 5.15 5.35
C ASP A 278 -7.25 6.35 4.49
N ALA A 279 -7.75 7.43 5.10
CA ALA A 279 -8.12 8.66 4.41
C ALA A 279 -6.96 9.26 3.61
N ILE A 280 -5.78 9.47 4.23
CA ILE A 280 -4.60 9.97 3.50
C ILE A 280 -4.10 8.95 2.47
N GLY A 281 -4.24 7.66 2.76
CA GLY A 281 -3.86 6.58 1.85
C GLY A 281 -4.62 6.63 0.53
N TYR A 282 -5.93 6.88 0.54
CA TYR A 282 -6.73 7.04 -0.68
C TYR A 282 -6.30 8.25 -1.51
N LEU A 283 -6.02 9.39 -0.87
CA LEU A 283 -5.55 10.60 -1.54
C LEU A 283 -4.19 10.35 -2.19
N VAL A 284 -3.22 9.86 -1.42
CA VAL A 284 -1.84 9.70 -1.88
C VAL A 284 -1.76 8.64 -2.96
N GLU A 285 -2.41 7.49 -2.79
CA GLU A 285 -2.39 6.41 -3.80
C GLU A 285 -3.06 6.83 -5.10
N TYR A 286 -4.14 7.62 -5.03
CA TYR A 286 -4.80 8.10 -6.24
C TYR A 286 -3.90 9.02 -7.07
N LEU A 287 -3.24 9.96 -6.42
CA LEU A 287 -2.41 10.98 -7.07
C LEU A 287 -1.02 10.48 -7.45
N TYR A 288 -0.46 9.57 -6.64
CA TYR A 288 0.90 9.05 -6.76
C TYR A 288 0.90 7.53 -6.64
N PRO A 289 0.23 6.82 -7.55
CA PRO A 289 0.20 5.36 -7.51
C PRO A 289 1.60 4.80 -7.73
N LEU A 290 1.94 3.75 -7.00
CA LEU A 290 3.15 3.00 -7.26
C LEU A 290 3.02 2.33 -8.63
N LYS A 291 3.84 2.76 -9.58
CA LYS A 291 3.85 2.19 -10.94
C LYS A 291 4.44 0.79 -10.86
N ARG A 292 3.61 -0.22 -11.03
CA ARG A 292 4.06 -1.56 -11.39
C ARG A 292 4.10 -1.59 -12.91
N GLU A 293 5.23 -1.27 -13.54
CA GLU A 293 5.42 -1.53 -14.96
C GLU A 293 5.60 -3.04 -15.17
N PHE A 294 4.48 -3.73 -15.35
CA PHE A 294 4.49 -5.06 -15.95
C PHE A 294 4.71 -4.84 -17.45
N LYS A 295 5.95 -4.82 -17.92
CA LYS A 295 6.27 -5.00 -19.34
C LYS A 295 6.27 -6.51 -19.58
N PRO A 296 5.23 -7.09 -20.22
CA PRO A 296 5.31 -8.49 -20.62
C PRO A 296 6.51 -8.61 -21.55
N SER A 297 7.50 -9.39 -21.16
CA SER A 297 8.62 -9.75 -22.03
C SER A 297 8.01 -10.45 -23.24
N LYS A 298 8.23 -9.93 -24.45
CA LYS A 298 7.87 -10.67 -25.66
C LYS A 298 8.57 -12.01 -25.59
N PRO A 299 7.87 -13.15 -25.73
CA PRO A 299 8.51 -14.44 -25.71
C PRO A 299 9.57 -14.47 -26.82
N LYS A 300 10.84 -14.66 -26.45
CA LYS A 300 11.88 -14.94 -27.44
C LYS A 300 11.49 -16.27 -28.08
N ARG A 301 11.20 -16.27 -29.39
CA ARG A 301 11.09 -17.50 -30.14
C ARG A 301 12.46 -18.18 -30.09
N TRP A 302 12.50 -19.33 -29.47
CA TRP A 302 13.64 -20.23 -29.59
C TRP A 302 13.65 -20.74 -31.02
N THR A 303 14.64 -20.37 -31.81
CA THR A 303 14.93 -20.95 -33.15
C THR A 303 15.90 -22.09 -32.96
#